data_938da14588d3d8d2aed31a4678625ef6
#
_entry.id   938da14588d3d8d2aed31a4678625ef6
#
_cell.length_a   1.000
_cell.length_b   1.000
_cell.length_c   1.000
_cell.angle_alpha   90.00
_cell.angle_beta   90.00
_cell.angle_gamma   90.00
#
_symmetry.space_group_name_H-M   'P 1'
#
loop_
_entity.id
_entity.type
_entity.pdbx_description
1 polymer ?
#
loop_
_entity_poly.entity_id
_entity_poly.type
_entity_poly.pdbx_seq_one_letter_code
_entity_poly.pdbx_strand_id
1 'polypeptide(L)'
;LLRIVRDLTLERRPYTADEIVARFRTPHRDVSVLAFLRGQIARLTSEGRLGTARNYTRTLNSFSAFLGGTDLPFAAFTEPLVEEYNAYLVRRGVVRNTVSFYMPILRAVYNRAVRQRLAEQSFPFSGVYTGIDHTRKRAVEERLIGRLRNLDLSGSDALALARDLFIFSYCTRGMSFVDMAFLRKRDLSGGEINYVRRKTGQLMTVHLETCMREIVRRYEWRTRNTPYVFPLLTADEPGRASSQYQIALNYYNRQLKRLSQLLGLEEGLSSYASRHSWATAARNHRVPITVISAG
;
A
#
# COMPACT_ATOMS: atom_id res chain seq x y z
N LEU A 1 13.83 -13.74 29.77
CA LEU A 1 14.22 -14.24 31.08
C LEU A 1 14.07 -13.13 32.12
N LEU A 2 14.72 -11.99 31.99
CA LEU A 2 14.66 -10.85 32.95
C LEU A 2 13.22 -10.40 33.24
N ARG A 3 12.32 -10.39 32.24
CA ARG A 3 10.91 -10.06 32.43
C ARG A 3 10.21 -11.09 33.31
N ILE A 4 10.42 -12.38 33.07
CA ILE A 4 9.82 -13.46 33.89
C ILE A 4 10.31 -13.37 35.35
N VAL A 5 11.60 -13.15 35.56
CA VAL A 5 12.15 -12.97 36.91
C VAL A 5 11.53 -11.75 37.58
N ARG A 6 11.39 -10.64 36.88
CA ARG A 6 10.76 -9.43 37.42
C ARG A 6 9.28 -9.68 37.75
N ASP A 7 8.54 -10.35 36.89
CA ASP A 7 7.11 -10.64 37.09
C ASP A 7 6.94 -11.59 38.29
N LEU A 8 7.77 -12.65 38.42
CA LEU A 8 7.79 -13.53 39.59
C LEU A 8 8.16 -12.80 40.89
N THR A 9 9.12 -11.87 40.83
CA THR A 9 9.50 -11.03 41.97
C THR A 9 8.35 -10.12 42.43
N LEU A 10 7.58 -9.58 41.48
CA LEU A 10 6.40 -8.76 41.79
C LEU A 10 5.26 -9.56 42.45
N GLU A 11 5.17 -10.88 42.18
CA GLU A 11 4.22 -11.78 42.85
C GLU A 11 4.53 -11.98 44.35
N ARG A 12 5.67 -11.49 44.84
CA ARG A 12 6.10 -11.53 46.26
C ARG A 12 6.05 -12.94 46.92
N ARG A 13 6.28 -13.99 46.13
CA ARG A 13 6.37 -15.37 46.59
C ARG A 13 7.72 -15.98 46.19
N PRO A 14 8.25 -16.99 46.92
CA PRO A 14 9.44 -17.70 46.50
C PRO A 14 9.17 -18.45 45.19
N TYR A 15 10.17 -18.48 44.31
CA TYR A 15 10.13 -19.20 43.05
C TYR A 15 11.43 -19.97 42.84
N THR A 16 11.37 -21.07 42.10
CA THR A 16 12.53 -21.93 41.77
C THR A 16 13.05 -21.65 40.37
N ALA A 17 14.28 -22.11 40.10
CA ALA A 17 14.83 -22.09 38.75
C ALA A 17 13.96 -22.84 37.72
N ASP A 18 13.39 -23.98 38.14
CA ASP A 18 12.48 -24.78 37.32
C ASP A 18 11.21 -24.02 36.96
N GLU A 19 10.67 -23.23 37.86
CA GLU A 19 9.52 -22.38 37.60
C GLU A 19 9.86 -21.28 36.59
N ILE A 20 11.03 -20.67 36.66
CA ILE A 20 11.54 -19.72 35.66
C ILE A 20 11.63 -20.42 34.30
N VAL A 21 12.20 -21.63 34.26
CA VAL A 21 12.34 -22.42 33.03
C VAL A 21 10.97 -22.84 32.48
N ALA A 22 10.05 -23.28 33.33
CA ALA A 22 8.69 -23.64 32.96
C ALA A 22 7.95 -22.43 32.35
N ARG A 23 7.96 -21.25 33.01
CA ARG A 23 7.39 -20.01 32.43
C ARG A 23 8.09 -19.54 31.20
N PHE A 24 9.41 -19.76 31.09
CA PHE A 24 10.16 -19.44 29.90
C PHE A 24 9.81 -20.35 28.71
N ARG A 25 9.50 -21.61 28.99
CA ARG A 25 9.10 -22.62 27.97
C ARG A 25 7.62 -22.59 27.66
N THR A 26 6.77 -22.14 28.60
CA THR A 26 5.32 -22.07 28.38
C THR A 26 5.00 -20.81 27.57
N PRO A 27 4.44 -20.94 26.35
CA PRO A 27 3.92 -19.76 25.62
C PRO A 27 2.85 -19.07 26.47
N HIS A 28 2.81 -17.74 26.42
CA HIS A 28 1.69 -17.00 27.00
C HIS A 28 0.41 -17.36 26.23
N ARG A 29 -0.32 -18.40 26.72
CA ARG A 29 -1.53 -18.95 26.06
C ARG A 29 -2.68 -17.97 25.99
N ASP A 30 -2.65 -16.90 26.80
CA ASP A 30 -3.76 -15.95 26.94
C ASP A 30 -3.62 -14.70 26.05
N VAL A 31 -2.59 -14.63 25.20
CA VAL A 31 -2.44 -13.47 24.31
C VAL A 31 -3.41 -13.57 23.16
N SER A 32 -4.29 -12.60 23.09
CA SER A 32 -5.34 -12.48 22.09
C SER A 32 -4.76 -12.09 20.73
N VAL A 33 -5.19 -12.78 19.68
CA VAL A 33 -4.74 -12.57 18.31
C VAL A 33 -5.11 -11.17 17.80
N LEU A 34 -6.36 -10.74 18.02
CA LEU A 34 -6.82 -9.43 17.57
C LEU A 34 -6.16 -8.31 18.36
N ALA A 35 -5.97 -8.48 19.67
CA ALA A 35 -5.26 -7.49 20.49
C ALA A 35 -3.79 -7.38 20.06
N PHE A 36 -3.11 -8.48 19.77
CA PHE A 36 -1.75 -8.48 19.27
C PHE A 36 -1.66 -7.78 17.88
N LEU A 37 -2.62 -8.04 17.01
CA LEU A 37 -2.70 -7.40 15.69
C LEU A 37 -2.92 -5.89 15.83
N ARG A 38 -3.78 -5.44 16.77
CA ARG A 38 -3.94 -4.01 17.11
C ARG A 38 -2.63 -3.39 17.60
N GLY A 39 -1.88 -4.10 18.44
CA GLY A 39 -0.54 -3.68 18.89
C GLY A 39 0.44 -3.52 17.72
N GLN A 40 0.42 -4.43 16.72
CA GLN A 40 1.23 -4.30 15.52
C GLN A 40 0.84 -3.07 14.68
N ILE A 41 -0.46 -2.77 14.56
CA ILE A 41 -0.96 -1.59 13.87
C ILE A 41 -0.48 -0.31 14.57
N ALA A 42 -0.61 -0.22 15.89
CA ALA A 42 -0.12 0.91 16.67
C ALA A 42 1.38 1.15 16.48
N ARG A 43 2.19 0.09 16.54
CA ARG A 43 3.64 0.15 16.29
C ARG A 43 3.95 0.62 14.87
N LEU A 44 3.29 0.07 13.84
CA LEU A 44 3.50 0.49 12.45
C LEU A 44 3.13 1.96 12.23
N THR A 45 2.10 2.43 12.94
CA THR A 45 1.67 3.84 12.91
C THR A 45 2.70 4.75 13.55
N SER A 46 3.25 4.38 14.72
CA SER A 46 4.30 5.16 15.38
C SER A 46 5.63 5.19 14.60
N GLU A 47 5.91 4.12 13.83
CA GLU A 47 7.04 4.05 12.89
C GLU A 47 6.80 4.86 11.59
N GLY A 48 5.67 5.54 11.44
CA GLY A 48 5.32 6.28 10.22
C GLY A 48 4.97 5.40 9.01
N ARG A 49 4.84 4.08 9.18
CA ARG A 49 4.52 3.09 8.14
C ARG A 49 3.02 3.01 7.86
N LEU A 50 2.40 4.18 7.64
CA LEU A 50 0.94 4.34 7.55
C LEU A 50 0.27 3.46 6.49
N GLY A 51 0.92 3.23 5.35
CA GLY A 51 0.43 2.33 4.31
C GLY A 51 0.32 0.88 4.77
N THR A 52 1.35 0.39 5.45
CA THR A 52 1.38 -0.96 6.02
C THR A 52 0.37 -1.09 7.18
N ALA A 53 0.32 -0.09 8.08
CA ALA A 53 -0.65 -0.05 9.18
C ALA A 53 -2.09 -0.17 8.66
N ARG A 54 -2.44 0.55 7.58
CA ARG A 54 -3.75 0.47 6.94
C ARG A 54 -4.05 -0.92 6.38
N ASN A 55 -3.07 -1.59 5.82
CA ASN A 55 -3.24 -2.96 5.32
C ASN A 55 -3.51 -3.94 6.46
N TYR A 56 -2.79 -3.80 7.58
CA TYR A 56 -3.04 -4.57 8.79
C TYR A 56 -4.42 -4.29 9.38
N THR A 57 -4.88 -3.03 9.38
CA THR A 57 -6.24 -2.65 9.81
C THR A 57 -7.31 -3.31 8.96
N ARG A 58 -7.14 -3.35 7.64
CA ARG A 58 -8.07 -4.05 6.74
C ARG A 58 -8.13 -5.54 7.05
N THR A 59 -6.99 -6.16 7.31
CA THR A 59 -6.90 -7.57 7.68
C THR A 59 -7.55 -7.82 9.05
N LEU A 60 -7.29 -6.95 10.04
CA LEU A 60 -7.94 -7.00 11.34
C LEU A 60 -9.46 -6.97 11.21
N ASN A 61 -10.01 -6.01 10.46
CA ASN A 61 -11.45 -5.86 10.28
C ASN A 61 -12.07 -7.08 9.59
N SER A 62 -11.41 -7.61 8.56
CA SER A 62 -11.89 -8.80 7.86
C SER A 62 -11.86 -10.04 8.74
N PHE A 63 -10.78 -10.25 9.48
CA PHE A 63 -10.63 -11.41 10.36
C PHE A 63 -11.53 -11.31 11.61
N SER A 64 -11.66 -10.11 12.20
CA SER A 64 -12.62 -9.86 13.28
C SER A 64 -14.06 -10.10 12.86
N ALA A 65 -14.45 -9.71 11.63
CA ALA A 65 -15.77 -9.99 11.10
C ALA A 65 -16.04 -11.50 10.91
N PHE A 66 -15.02 -12.26 10.49
CA PHE A 66 -15.09 -13.71 10.43
C PHE A 66 -15.32 -14.34 11.81
N LEU A 67 -14.64 -13.83 12.84
CA LEU A 67 -14.75 -14.31 14.22
C LEU A 67 -16.02 -13.81 14.94
N GLY A 68 -16.92 -13.10 14.26
CA GLY A 68 -18.11 -12.50 14.86
C GLY A 68 -17.81 -11.45 15.93
N GLY A 69 -16.62 -10.83 15.87
CA GLY A 69 -16.15 -9.84 16.85
C GLY A 69 -15.52 -10.45 18.11
N THR A 70 -15.60 -11.76 18.31
CA THR A 70 -14.96 -12.46 19.44
C THR A 70 -13.47 -12.61 19.17
N ASP A 71 -12.64 -12.35 20.17
CA ASP A 71 -11.19 -12.57 20.04
C ASP A 71 -10.83 -14.01 20.45
N LEU A 72 -9.66 -14.49 19.98
CA LEU A 72 -9.19 -15.83 20.30
C LEU A 72 -7.73 -15.82 20.71
N PRO A 73 -7.30 -16.77 21.60
CA PRO A 73 -5.90 -16.94 21.95
C PRO A 73 -5.10 -17.54 20.78
N PHE A 74 -3.79 -17.29 20.73
CA PHE A 74 -2.93 -17.89 19.71
C PHE A 74 -2.94 -19.43 19.72
N ALA A 75 -3.21 -20.06 20.85
CA ALA A 75 -3.36 -21.51 20.94
C ALA A 75 -4.52 -22.06 20.07
N ALA A 76 -5.55 -21.24 19.82
CA ALA A 76 -6.68 -21.57 18.95
C ALA A 76 -6.43 -21.18 17.49
N PHE A 77 -5.30 -20.58 17.15
CA PHE A 77 -4.95 -20.20 15.78
C PHE A 77 -4.35 -21.38 15.04
N THR A 78 -5.21 -22.26 14.56
CA THR A 78 -4.87 -23.56 13.94
C THR A 78 -5.02 -23.52 12.42
N GLU A 79 -4.52 -24.54 11.73
CA GLU A 79 -4.70 -24.71 10.29
C GLU A 79 -6.19 -24.80 9.89
N PRO A 80 -7.06 -25.60 10.55
CA PRO A 80 -8.49 -25.61 10.26
C PRO A 80 -9.14 -24.23 10.37
N LEU A 81 -8.78 -23.42 11.36
CA LEU A 81 -9.30 -22.05 11.49
C LEU A 81 -8.91 -21.18 10.28
N VAL A 82 -7.68 -21.32 9.81
CA VAL A 82 -7.20 -20.55 8.63
C VAL A 82 -7.90 -21.01 7.35
N GLU A 83 -8.15 -22.32 7.21
CA GLU A 83 -8.94 -22.88 6.11
C GLU A 83 -10.40 -22.41 6.15
N GLU A 84 -11.03 -22.38 7.33
CA GLU A 84 -12.38 -21.84 7.51
C GLU A 84 -12.46 -20.36 7.15
N TYR A 85 -11.45 -19.57 7.55
CA TYR A 85 -11.40 -18.16 7.15
C TYR A 85 -11.23 -18.00 5.64
N ASN A 86 -10.40 -18.83 5.00
CA ASN A 86 -10.28 -18.86 3.55
C ASN A 86 -11.62 -19.17 2.88
N ALA A 87 -12.32 -20.23 3.33
CA ALA A 87 -13.64 -20.60 2.84
C ALA A 87 -14.69 -19.47 3.05
N TYR A 88 -14.64 -18.78 4.20
CA TYR A 88 -15.48 -17.61 4.48
C TYR A 88 -15.25 -16.50 3.46
N LEU A 89 -14.00 -16.17 3.15
CA LEU A 89 -13.67 -15.13 2.16
C LEU A 89 -14.17 -15.53 0.75
N VAL A 90 -13.97 -16.77 0.35
CA VAL A 90 -14.43 -17.30 -0.94
C VAL A 90 -15.97 -17.24 -1.05
N ARG A 91 -16.69 -17.70 -0.01
CA ARG A 91 -18.19 -17.60 0.02
C ARG A 91 -18.69 -16.15 -0.09
N ARG A 92 -17.92 -15.16 0.38
CA ARG A 92 -18.24 -13.74 0.21
C ARG A 92 -17.88 -13.17 -1.16
N GLY A 93 -17.45 -13.98 -2.10
CA GLY A 93 -17.04 -13.55 -3.44
C GLY A 93 -15.72 -12.79 -3.47
N VAL A 94 -14.89 -12.92 -2.44
CA VAL A 94 -13.58 -12.23 -2.39
C VAL A 94 -12.65 -12.87 -3.42
N VAL A 95 -12.13 -12.06 -4.36
CA VAL A 95 -11.23 -12.54 -5.40
C VAL A 95 -9.91 -13.05 -4.81
N ARG A 96 -9.30 -14.04 -5.46
CA ARG A 96 -8.12 -14.77 -4.98
C ARG A 96 -6.95 -13.87 -4.58
N ASN A 97 -6.66 -12.83 -5.35
CA ASN A 97 -5.62 -11.84 -5.01
C ASN A 97 -5.93 -11.03 -3.74
N THR A 98 -7.20 -10.87 -3.37
CA THR A 98 -7.59 -10.23 -2.11
C THR A 98 -7.47 -11.21 -0.93
N VAL A 99 -7.78 -12.49 -1.13
CA VAL A 99 -7.46 -13.55 -0.16
C VAL A 99 -5.96 -13.57 0.11
N SER A 100 -5.16 -13.59 -0.97
CA SER A 100 -3.68 -13.52 -0.90
C SER A 100 -3.13 -12.20 -0.35
N PHE A 101 -3.97 -11.19 -0.13
CA PHE A 101 -3.61 -9.99 0.61
C PHE A 101 -3.75 -10.19 2.12
N TYR A 102 -4.80 -10.88 2.60
CA TYR A 102 -5.04 -11.10 4.02
C TYR A 102 -4.14 -12.18 4.62
N MET A 103 -3.99 -13.31 3.94
CA MET A 103 -3.26 -14.47 4.44
C MET A 103 -1.78 -14.20 4.76
N PRO A 104 -0.98 -13.54 3.90
CA PRO A 104 0.40 -13.19 4.23
C PRO A 104 0.54 -12.25 5.43
N ILE A 105 -0.43 -11.35 5.65
CA ILE A 105 -0.42 -10.46 6.81
C ILE A 105 -0.68 -11.25 8.09
N LEU A 106 -1.70 -12.11 8.12
CA LEU A 106 -1.97 -12.98 9.26
C LEU A 106 -0.79 -13.92 9.54
N ARG A 107 -0.19 -14.50 8.50
CA ARG A 107 1.03 -15.32 8.63
C ARG A 107 2.19 -14.54 9.23
N ALA A 108 2.40 -13.28 8.81
CA ALA A 108 3.43 -12.44 9.37
C ALA A 108 3.19 -12.11 10.84
N VAL A 109 1.93 -11.89 11.24
CA VAL A 109 1.49 -11.68 12.63
C VAL A 109 1.74 -12.93 13.46
N TYR A 110 1.29 -14.09 12.98
CA TYR A 110 1.50 -15.39 13.65
C TYR A 110 2.99 -15.68 13.85
N ASN A 111 3.80 -15.61 12.78
CA ASN A 111 5.24 -15.84 12.86
C ASN A 111 5.95 -14.84 13.80
N ARG A 112 5.42 -13.63 13.95
CA ARG A 112 5.93 -12.66 14.92
C ARG A 112 5.58 -13.07 16.35
N ALA A 113 4.38 -13.58 16.59
CA ALA A 113 3.96 -14.12 17.89
C ALA A 113 4.83 -15.32 18.25
N VAL A 114 5.11 -16.24 17.33
CA VAL A 114 6.03 -17.37 17.54
C VAL A 114 7.44 -16.88 17.92
N ARG A 115 8.00 -15.91 17.18
CA ARG A 115 9.31 -15.32 17.56
C ARG A 115 9.31 -14.66 18.94
N GLN A 116 8.19 -14.14 19.39
CA GLN A 116 8.02 -13.56 20.73
C GLN A 116 7.63 -14.59 21.79
N ARG A 117 7.55 -15.87 21.43
CA ARG A 117 7.14 -16.99 22.29
C ARG A 117 5.72 -16.86 22.86
N LEU A 118 4.85 -16.19 22.11
CA LEU A 118 3.43 -16.06 22.44
C LEU A 118 2.59 -17.16 21.79
N ALA A 119 3.16 -17.90 20.85
CA ALA A 119 2.57 -19.04 20.16
C ALA A 119 3.64 -20.10 19.90
N GLU A 120 3.22 -21.35 19.79
CA GLU A 120 4.05 -22.45 19.29
C GLU A 120 3.96 -22.51 17.75
N GLN A 121 5.03 -22.97 17.07
CA GLN A 121 5.02 -23.09 15.62
C GLN A 121 4.24 -24.33 15.18
N SER A 122 3.11 -24.12 14.50
CA SER A 122 2.24 -25.19 13.98
C SER A 122 2.00 -25.07 12.45
N PHE A 123 2.64 -24.09 11.78
CA PHE A 123 2.49 -23.86 10.34
C PHE A 123 1.04 -23.75 9.84
N PRO A 124 0.16 -22.96 10.47
CA PRO A 124 -1.28 -22.95 10.19
C PRO A 124 -1.66 -22.43 8.80
N PHE A 125 -0.70 -22.00 7.98
CA PHE A 125 -0.91 -21.49 6.63
C PHE A 125 -0.45 -22.45 5.53
N SER A 126 -0.12 -23.71 5.86
CA SER A 126 0.35 -24.72 4.89
C SER A 126 -0.69 -25.05 3.83
N GLY A 127 -1.96 -25.16 4.23
CA GLY A 127 -3.08 -25.52 3.35
C GLY A 127 -3.70 -24.35 2.56
N VAL A 128 -3.24 -23.09 2.73
CA VAL A 128 -3.87 -21.96 2.06
C VAL A 128 -2.94 -21.21 1.10
N TYR A 129 -3.54 -20.72 0.02
CA TYR A 129 -2.79 -19.96 -0.98
C TYR A 129 -2.36 -18.60 -0.43
N THR A 130 -1.07 -18.34 -0.44
CA THR A 130 -0.46 -17.07 -0.03
C THR A 130 0.32 -16.37 -1.15
N GLY A 131 0.23 -16.90 -2.38
CA GLY A 131 0.86 -16.35 -3.59
C GLY A 131 0.12 -15.15 -4.18
N ILE A 132 0.54 -14.71 -5.34
CA ILE A 132 -0.09 -13.64 -6.11
C ILE A 132 -0.39 -14.19 -7.51
N ASP A 133 -1.66 -14.19 -7.90
CA ASP A 133 -2.04 -14.53 -9.27
C ASP A 133 -1.61 -13.42 -10.23
N HIS A 134 -1.16 -13.82 -11.40
CA HIS A 134 -0.85 -12.88 -12.47
C HIS A 134 -2.13 -12.14 -12.88
N THR A 135 -2.12 -10.83 -12.72
CA THR A 135 -3.17 -9.96 -13.24
C THR A 135 -2.80 -9.42 -14.61
N ARG A 136 -3.77 -9.30 -15.50
CA ARG A 136 -3.57 -8.66 -16.80
C ARG A 136 -3.08 -7.22 -16.59
N LYS A 137 -1.93 -6.88 -17.18
CA LYS A 137 -1.39 -5.52 -17.13
C LYS A 137 -2.24 -4.64 -18.04
N ARG A 138 -2.80 -3.58 -17.47
CA ARG A 138 -3.66 -2.61 -18.18
C ARG A 138 -2.80 -1.49 -18.78
N ALA A 139 -1.92 -1.85 -19.70
CA ALA A 139 -1.21 -0.87 -20.50
C ALA A 139 -2.13 -0.40 -21.63
N VAL A 140 -2.10 0.88 -21.92
CA VAL A 140 -2.78 1.47 -23.09
C VAL A 140 -1.75 1.85 -24.16
N GLU A 141 -2.15 1.79 -25.41
CA GLU A 141 -1.30 2.09 -26.55
C GLU A 141 -0.90 3.58 -26.60
N GLU A 142 0.26 3.88 -27.20
CA GLU A 142 0.76 5.25 -27.33
C GLU A 142 -0.22 6.16 -28.10
N ARG A 143 -0.90 5.63 -29.11
CA ARG A 143 -1.94 6.35 -29.84
C ARG A 143 -3.05 6.84 -28.92
N LEU A 144 -3.40 6.04 -27.90
CA LEU A 144 -4.41 6.41 -26.93
C LEU A 144 -3.89 7.49 -25.96
N ILE A 145 -2.60 7.44 -25.59
CA ILE A 145 -1.96 8.51 -24.81
C ILE A 145 -2.06 9.84 -25.55
N GLY A 146 -1.81 9.83 -26.88
CA GLY A 146 -1.99 11.02 -27.73
C GLY A 146 -3.44 11.52 -27.74
N ARG A 147 -4.43 10.62 -27.91
CA ARG A 147 -5.86 10.99 -27.84
C ARG A 147 -6.23 11.56 -26.47
N LEU A 148 -5.78 10.94 -25.38
CA LEU A 148 -6.04 11.41 -24.02
C LEU A 148 -5.44 12.81 -23.80
N ARG A 149 -4.20 13.06 -24.25
CA ARG A 149 -3.54 14.36 -24.14
C ARG A 149 -4.34 15.48 -24.82
N ASN A 150 -4.91 15.21 -25.98
CA ASN A 150 -5.61 16.18 -26.83
C ASN A 150 -7.12 16.28 -26.52
N LEU A 151 -7.60 15.58 -25.49
CA LEU A 151 -9.02 15.63 -25.15
C LEU A 151 -9.41 17.04 -24.67
N ASP A 152 -10.45 17.62 -25.26
CA ASP A 152 -11.01 18.86 -24.76
C ASP A 152 -11.77 18.61 -23.45
N LEU A 153 -11.29 19.22 -22.39
CA LEU A 153 -11.83 19.09 -21.03
C LEU A 153 -12.05 20.47 -20.41
N SER A 154 -12.24 21.50 -21.24
CA SER A 154 -12.47 22.90 -20.81
C SER A 154 -13.67 23.02 -19.86
N GLY A 155 -14.65 22.12 -19.97
CA GLY A 155 -15.81 22.08 -19.07
C GLY A 155 -15.59 21.37 -17.73
N SER A 156 -14.38 20.86 -17.42
CA SER A 156 -14.15 20.09 -16.18
C SER A 156 -12.70 20.12 -15.70
N ASP A 157 -12.40 21.02 -14.77
CA ASP A 157 -11.10 21.08 -14.09
C ASP A 157 -10.68 19.75 -13.46
N ALA A 158 -11.64 18.96 -12.97
CA ALA A 158 -11.38 17.67 -12.34
C ALA A 158 -10.88 16.63 -13.34
N LEU A 159 -11.48 16.55 -14.52
CA LEU A 159 -11.06 15.67 -15.61
C LEU A 159 -9.74 16.16 -16.22
N ALA A 160 -9.58 17.48 -16.38
CA ALA A 160 -8.34 18.08 -16.87
C ALA A 160 -7.16 17.75 -15.94
N LEU A 161 -7.33 17.92 -14.63
CA LEU A 161 -6.30 17.54 -13.64
C LEU A 161 -5.98 16.04 -13.71
N ALA A 162 -6.99 15.17 -13.81
CA ALA A 162 -6.77 13.74 -13.89
C ALA A 162 -6.03 13.34 -15.17
N ARG A 163 -6.39 13.91 -16.31
CA ARG A 163 -5.65 13.74 -17.58
C ARG A 163 -4.18 14.15 -17.42
N ASP A 164 -3.96 15.34 -16.91
CA ASP A 164 -2.63 15.94 -16.78
C ASP A 164 -1.73 15.14 -15.83
N LEU A 165 -2.26 14.67 -14.71
CA LEU A 165 -1.54 13.77 -13.79
C LEU A 165 -1.20 12.43 -14.46
N PHE A 166 -2.10 11.89 -15.28
CA PHE A 166 -1.83 10.64 -16.01
C PHE A 166 -0.72 10.83 -17.04
N ILE A 167 -0.77 11.91 -17.82
CA ILE A 167 0.27 12.26 -18.81
C ILE A 167 1.59 12.56 -18.10
N PHE A 168 1.58 13.33 -17.02
CA PHE A 168 2.78 13.60 -16.22
C PHE A 168 3.41 12.32 -15.70
N SER A 169 2.62 11.41 -15.15
CA SER A 169 3.09 10.09 -14.70
C SER A 169 3.71 9.30 -15.86
N TYR A 170 3.07 9.28 -17.03
CA TYR A 170 3.60 8.60 -18.23
C TYR A 170 4.95 9.19 -18.63
N CYS A 171 5.06 10.50 -18.75
CA CYS A 171 6.29 11.19 -19.15
C CYS A 171 7.42 11.07 -18.11
N THR A 172 7.08 10.94 -16.83
CA THR A 172 8.05 10.74 -15.74
C THR A 172 8.39 9.27 -15.49
N ARG A 173 8.42 8.44 -16.52
CA ARG A 173 8.73 6.99 -16.45
C ARG A 173 7.79 6.21 -15.55
N GLY A 174 6.53 6.63 -15.48
CA GLY A 174 5.52 5.99 -14.66
C GLY A 174 5.64 6.33 -13.18
N MET A 175 5.95 7.57 -12.84
CA MET A 175 5.93 8.05 -11.45
C MET A 175 4.62 7.69 -10.79
N SER A 176 4.68 7.06 -9.60
CA SER A 176 3.47 6.61 -8.92
C SER A 176 2.63 7.79 -8.42
N PHE A 177 1.31 7.59 -8.27
CA PHE A 177 0.45 8.66 -7.77
C PHE A 177 0.86 9.14 -6.36
N VAL A 178 1.39 8.27 -5.53
CA VAL A 178 1.89 8.68 -4.21
C VAL A 178 3.11 9.59 -4.33
N ASP A 179 4.02 9.32 -5.27
CA ASP A 179 5.20 10.15 -5.49
C ASP A 179 4.79 11.51 -6.08
N MET A 180 3.85 11.54 -7.05
CA MET A 180 3.29 12.79 -7.58
C MET A 180 2.57 13.62 -6.51
N ALA A 181 1.77 12.98 -5.65
CA ALA A 181 1.01 13.69 -4.62
C ALA A 181 1.93 14.38 -3.60
N PHE A 182 3.07 13.78 -3.30
CA PHE A 182 4.05 14.32 -2.36
C PHE A 182 5.23 15.03 -3.03
N LEU A 183 5.22 15.20 -4.37
CA LEU A 183 6.26 15.90 -5.11
C LEU A 183 6.27 17.37 -4.69
N ARG A 184 7.43 17.86 -4.25
CA ARG A 184 7.60 19.23 -3.77
C ARG A 184 8.19 20.13 -4.85
N LYS A 185 7.89 21.42 -4.80
CA LYS A 185 8.47 22.44 -5.71
C LYS A 185 10.00 22.42 -5.68
N ARG A 186 10.59 22.20 -4.51
CA ARG A 186 12.05 22.09 -4.34
C ARG A 186 12.68 20.88 -5.05
N ASP A 187 11.86 19.88 -5.38
CA ASP A 187 12.34 18.67 -6.08
C ASP A 187 12.50 18.92 -7.59
N LEU A 188 12.03 20.11 -8.07
CA LEU A 188 12.18 20.59 -9.44
C LEU A 188 13.30 21.64 -9.48
N SER A 189 14.48 21.27 -9.97
CA SER A 189 15.63 22.18 -10.07
C SER A 189 16.52 21.81 -11.24
N GLY A 190 17.20 22.78 -11.83
CA GLY A 190 18.18 22.54 -12.90
C GLY A 190 17.61 21.85 -14.15
N GLY A 191 16.29 21.93 -14.40
CA GLY A 191 15.67 21.23 -15.52
C GLY A 191 15.40 19.75 -15.25
N GLU A 192 15.47 19.31 -14.01
CA GLU A 192 15.25 17.94 -13.58
C GLU A 192 14.24 17.85 -12.43
N ILE A 193 13.67 16.65 -12.26
CA ILE A 193 12.88 16.25 -11.12
C ILE A 193 13.72 15.28 -10.31
N ASN A 194 14.12 15.67 -9.10
CA ASN A 194 14.90 14.86 -8.17
C ASN A 194 14.03 14.48 -6.96
N TYR A 195 13.60 13.23 -6.87
CA TYR A 195 12.73 12.78 -5.79
C TYR A 195 13.10 11.40 -5.25
N VAL A 196 12.75 11.14 -4.00
CA VAL A 196 12.92 9.81 -3.39
C VAL A 196 11.60 9.05 -3.48
N ARG A 197 11.63 7.89 -4.14
CA ARG A 197 10.45 6.99 -4.23
C ARG A 197 9.96 6.59 -2.85
N ARG A 198 8.74 6.93 -2.53
CA ARG A 198 8.16 6.66 -1.20
C ARG A 198 8.02 5.17 -0.87
N LYS A 199 7.89 4.31 -1.87
CA LYS A 199 7.75 2.86 -1.68
C LYS A 199 9.08 2.15 -1.40
N THR A 200 10.17 2.59 -2.04
CA THR A 200 11.45 1.87 -2.05
C THR A 200 12.60 2.65 -1.44
N GLY A 201 12.46 3.96 -1.24
CA GLY A 201 13.56 4.84 -0.79
C GLY A 201 14.60 5.14 -1.88
N GLN A 202 14.36 4.73 -3.13
CA GLN A 202 15.28 4.96 -4.24
C GLN A 202 15.24 6.41 -4.69
N LEU A 203 16.40 7.04 -4.85
CA LEU A 203 16.53 8.35 -5.50
C LEU A 203 16.29 8.20 -7.00
N MET A 204 15.44 9.07 -7.53
CA MET A 204 15.08 9.13 -8.93
C MET A 204 15.38 10.51 -9.49
N THR A 205 16.05 10.54 -10.65
CA THR A 205 16.28 11.75 -11.43
C THR A 205 15.62 11.60 -12.78
N VAL A 206 14.76 12.53 -13.15
CA VAL A 206 14.03 12.56 -14.42
C VAL A 206 14.19 13.93 -15.05
N HIS A 207 14.62 13.98 -16.31
CA HIS A 207 14.66 15.25 -17.05
C HIS A 207 13.25 15.84 -17.19
N LEU A 208 13.12 17.14 -16.94
CA LEU A 208 11.84 17.85 -17.02
C LEU A 208 11.58 18.33 -18.44
N GLU A 209 10.84 17.54 -19.20
CA GLU A 209 10.46 17.83 -20.57
C GLU A 209 9.46 18.98 -20.69
N THR A 210 9.38 19.61 -21.86
CA THR A 210 8.48 20.75 -22.12
C THR A 210 7.04 20.45 -21.74
N CYS A 211 6.51 19.29 -22.12
CA CYS A 211 5.13 18.89 -21.79
C CYS A 211 4.89 18.77 -20.28
N MET A 212 5.90 18.34 -19.51
CA MET A 212 5.80 18.28 -18.05
C MET A 212 5.81 19.70 -17.44
N ARG A 213 6.65 20.60 -17.96
CA ARG A 213 6.70 22.01 -17.53
C ARG A 213 5.37 22.72 -17.75
N GLU A 214 4.74 22.48 -18.90
CA GLU A 214 3.42 23.04 -19.22
C GLU A 214 2.36 22.56 -18.23
N ILE A 215 2.37 21.26 -17.88
CA ILE A 215 1.46 20.69 -16.89
C ILE A 215 1.71 21.33 -15.52
N VAL A 216 2.96 21.43 -15.08
CA VAL A 216 3.30 22.05 -13.77
C VAL A 216 2.81 23.50 -13.72
N ARG A 217 3.13 24.32 -14.71
CA ARG A 217 2.72 25.74 -14.80
C ARG A 217 1.21 25.92 -14.73
N ARG A 218 0.43 25.00 -15.31
CA ARG A 218 -1.04 25.05 -15.31
C ARG A 218 -1.62 25.04 -13.88
N TYR A 219 -0.92 24.44 -12.92
CA TYR A 219 -1.38 24.30 -11.54
C TYR A 219 -0.64 25.18 -10.53
N GLU A 220 0.35 25.97 -10.93
CA GLU A 220 1.13 26.84 -10.03
C GLU A 220 0.23 27.77 -9.21
N TRP A 221 -0.79 28.39 -9.81
CA TRP A 221 -1.71 29.30 -9.13
C TRP A 221 -2.53 28.58 -8.03
N ARG A 222 -2.87 27.30 -8.23
CA ARG A 222 -3.61 26.48 -7.26
C ARG A 222 -2.73 26.01 -6.09
N THR A 223 -1.43 25.96 -6.30
CA THR A 223 -0.46 25.44 -5.32
C THR A 223 0.40 26.53 -4.68
N ARG A 224 0.15 27.82 -4.99
CA ARG A 224 1.01 28.93 -4.53
C ARG A 224 1.29 28.90 -3.03
N ASN A 225 0.32 28.52 -2.21
CA ASN A 225 0.40 28.49 -0.74
C ASN A 225 0.74 27.09 -0.18
N THR A 226 1.23 26.17 -1.00
CA THR A 226 1.62 24.82 -0.59
C THR A 226 3.02 24.50 -1.06
N PRO A 227 3.75 23.58 -0.40
CA PRO A 227 5.06 23.15 -0.87
C PRO A 227 4.96 22.19 -2.06
N TYR A 228 3.76 21.72 -2.43
CA TYR A 228 3.55 20.69 -3.43
C TYR A 228 3.43 21.23 -4.85
N VAL A 229 3.81 20.41 -5.83
CA VAL A 229 3.72 20.73 -7.27
C VAL A 229 2.27 20.67 -7.76
N PHE A 230 1.50 19.70 -7.26
CA PHE A 230 0.12 19.47 -7.68
C PHE A 230 -0.89 19.79 -6.55
N PRO A 231 -2.11 20.24 -6.90
CA PRO A 231 -3.13 20.61 -5.91
C PRO A 231 -3.85 19.35 -5.34
N LEU A 232 -3.07 18.41 -4.83
CA LEU A 232 -3.53 17.15 -4.27
C LEU A 232 -3.50 17.13 -2.74
N LEU A 233 -2.54 17.86 -2.16
CA LEU A 233 -2.32 17.98 -0.73
C LEU A 233 -2.19 19.46 -0.37
N THR A 234 -2.66 19.79 0.83
CA THR A 234 -2.47 21.12 1.44
C THR A 234 -1.73 21.04 2.78
N ALA A 235 -1.91 19.91 3.49
CA ALA A 235 -1.27 19.68 4.77
C ALA A 235 0.13 19.09 4.59
N ASP A 236 1.10 19.57 5.37
CA ASP A 236 2.46 19.04 5.43
C ASP A 236 2.66 18.09 6.64
N GLU A 237 1.75 18.10 7.59
CA GLU A 237 1.74 17.18 8.73
C GLU A 237 1.43 15.75 8.24
N PRO A 238 2.27 14.73 8.62
CA PRO A 238 2.22 13.38 8.02
C PRO A 238 0.86 12.68 8.09
N GLY A 239 0.16 12.76 9.21
CA GLY A 239 -1.14 12.12 9.40
C GLY A 239 -2.22 12.72 8.51
N ARG A 240 -2.33 14.04 8.49
CA ARG A 240 -3.28 14.80 7.66
C ARG A 240 -2.97 14.65 6.17
N ALA A 241 -1.70 14.75 5.79
CA ALA A 241 -1.26 14.56 4.40
C ALA A 241 -1.58 13.13 3.91
N SER A 242 -1.40 12.11 4.76
CA SER A 242 -1.76 10.72 4.42
C SER A 242 -3.26 10.54 4.22
N SER A 243 -4.10 11.21 5.01
CA SER A 243 -5.55 11.18 4.85
C SER A 243 -5.99 11.89 3.56
N GLN A 244 -5.46 13.08 3.30
CA GLN A 244 -5.71 13.81 2.05
C GLN A 244 -5.29 12.99 0.82
N TYR A 245 -4.13 12.34 0.88
CA TYR A 245 -3.65 11.46 -0.19
C TYR A 245 -4.66 10.35 -0.53
N GLN A 246 -5.27 9.71 0.48
CA GLN A 246 -6.25 8.64 0.22
C GLN A 246 -7.51 9.17 -0.48
N ILE A 247 -7.98 10.34 -0.06
CA ILE A 247 -9.13 11.00 -0.69
C ILE A 247 -8.77 11.35 -2.14
N ALA A 248 -7.60 11.96 -2.35
CA ALA A 248 -7.12 12.35 -3.66
C ALA A 248 -6.94 11.14 -4.60
N LEU A 249 -6.39 10.02 -4.11
CA LEU A 249 -6.23 8.79 -4.90
C LEU A 249 -7.58 8.21 -5.34
N ASN A 250 -8.55 8.14 -4.42
CA ASN A 250 -9.89 7.63 -4.74
C ASN A 250 -10.59 8.55 -5.75
N TYR A 251 -10.46 9.85 -5.58
CA TYR A 251 -11.02 10.84 -6.51
C TYR A 251 -10.37 10.75 -7.88
N TYR A 252 -9.04 10.70 -7.94
CA TYR A 252 -8.26 10.54 -9.17
C TYR A 252 -8.67 9.29 -9.95
N ASN A 253 -8.74 8.13 -9.30
CA ASN A 253 -9.17 6.89 -9.97
C ASN A 253 -10.61 6.96 -10.48
N ARG A 254 -11.51 7.70 -9.80
CA ARG A 254 -12.88 7.95 -10.28
C ARG A 254 -12.88 8.80 -11.55
N GLN A 255 -12.05 9.86 -11.60
CA GLN A 255 -11.94 10.68 -12.81
C GLN A 255 -11.29 9.91 -13.97
N LEU A 256 -10.29 9.06 -13.69
CA LEU A 256 -9.70 8.18 -14.71
C LEU A 256 -10.72 7.23 -15.35
N LYS A 257 -11.65 6.68 -14.56
CA LYS A 257 -12.76 5.87 -15.11
C LYS A 257 -13.66 6.68 -16.04
N ARG A 258 -13.96 7.94 -15.69
CA ARG A 258 -14.75 8.84 -16.56
C ARG A 258 -14.01 9.17 -17.86
N LEU A 259 -12.69 9.43 -17.77
CA LEU A 259 -11.85 9.63 -18.97
C LEU A 259 -11.84 8.38 -19.85
N SER A 260 -11.84 7.17 -19.27
CA SER A 260 -11.94 5.92 -20.03
C SER A 260 -13.23 5.85 -20.84
N GLN A 261 -14.36 6.23 -20.24
CA GLN A 261 -15.65 6.26 -20.90
C GLN A 261 -15.67 7.26 -22.08
N LEU A 262 -15.10 8.47 -21.88
CA LEU A 262 -14.98 9.47 -22.95
C LEU A 262 -14.09 9.01 -24.10
N LEU A 263 -13.13 8.13 -23.84
CA LEU A 263 -12.26 7.54 -24.84
C LEU A 263 -12.81 6.27 -25.47
N GLY A 264 -13.97 5.77 -25.02
CA GLY A 264 -14.59 4.53 -25.50
C GLY A 264 -13.80 3.27 -25.10
N LEU A 265 -13.12 3.27 -23.95
CA LEU A 265 -12.35 2.12 -23.49
C LEU A 265 -13.24 1.14 -22.73
N GLU A 266 -13.17 -0.13 -23.10
CA GLU A 266 -13.83 -1.22 -22.35
C GLU A 266 -13.22 -1.39 -20.95
N GLU A 267 -11.88 -1.33 -20.87
CA GLU A 267 -11.17 -1.40 -19.60
C GLU A 267 -10.89 0.01 -19.06
N GLY A 268 -11.27 0.23 -17.78
CA GLY A 268 -11.07 1.52 -17.12
C GLY A 268 -9.59 1.82 -16.86
N LEU A 269 -9.18 3.07 -17.09
CA LEU A 269 -7.87 3.58 -16.67
C LEU A 269 -7.79 3.56 -15.14
N SER A 270 -6.60 3.32 -14.62
CA SER A 270 -6.26 3.43 -13.20
C SER A 270 -4.96 4.21 -13.03
N SER A 271 -4.71 4.68 -11.81
CA SER A 271 -3.47 5.40 -11.48
C SER A 271 -2.18 4.62 -11.80
N TYR A 272 -2.27 3.31 -11.99
CA TYR A 272 -1.11 2.47 -12.29
C TYR A 272 -0.98 2.17 -13.80
N ALA A 273 -2.02 2.43 -14.58
CA ALA A 273 -2.03 2.17 -16.02
C ALA A 273 -0.96 3.01 -16.77
N SER A 274 -0.70 4.26 -16.35
CA SER A 274 0.34 5.12 -16.92
C SER A 274 1.73 4.47 -16.87
N ARG A 275 2.08 3.84 -15.74
CA ARG A 275 3.35 3.13 -15.56
C ARG A 275 3.45 1.90 -16.47
N HIS A 276 2.37 1.12 -16.55
CA HIS A 276 2.34 -0.03 -17.46
C HIS A 276 2.45 0.39 -18.93
N SER A 277 1.79 1.50 -19.30
CA SER A 277 1.83 2.04 -20.64
C SER A 277 3.24 2.53 -21.00
N TRP A 278 3.89 3.30 -20.12
CA TRP A 278 5.27 3.72 -20.32
C TRP A 278 6.21 2.52 -20.47
N ALA A 279 6.15 1.54 -19.57
CA ALA A 279 7.02 0.37 -19.63
C ALA A 279 6.79 -0.47 -20.90
N THR A 280 5.54 -0.54 -21.37
CA THR A 280 5.20 -1.24 -22.63
C THR A 280 5.69 -0.46 -23.83
N ALA A 281 5.50 0.86 -23.86
CA ALA A 281 6.02 1.73 -24.93
C ALA A 281 7.55 1.65 -25.00
N ALA A 282 8.25 1.81 -23.88
CA ALA A 282 9.70 1.70 -23.81
C ALA A 282 10.20 0.33 -24.35
N ARG A 283 9.53 -0.77 -23.98
CA ARG A 283 9.84 -2.11 -24.52
C ARG A 283 9.61 -2.18 -26.03
N ASN A 284 8.52 -1.60 -26.53
CA ASN A 284 8.22 -1.59 -27.97
C ASN A 284 9.27 -0.78 -28.75
N HIS A 285 9.82 0.27 -28.15
CA HIS A 285 10.95 1.05 -28.67
C HIS A 285 12.31 0.42 -28.36
N ARG A 286 12.36 -0.88 -27.98
CA ARG A 286 13.58 -1.65 -27.74
C ARG A 286 14.50 -1.10 -26.65
N VAL A 287 13.96 -0.36 -25.68
CA VAL A 287 14.73 0.06 -24.51
C VAL A 287 15.06 -1.20 -23.68
N PRO A 288 16.33 -1.38 -23.26
CA PRO A 288 16.73 -2.54 -22.46
C PRO A 288 15.90 -2.69 -21.19
N ILE A 289 15.53 -3.94 -20.85
CA ILE A 289 14.67 -4.23 -19.70
C ILE A 289 15.29 -3.75 -18.37
N THR A 290 16.62 -3.75 -18.27
CA THR A 290 17.38 -3.23 -17.13
C THR A 290 17.13 -1.74 -16.92
N VAL A 291 17.07 -0.95 -18.00
CA VAL A 291 16.77 0.48 -17.98
C VAL A 291 15.29 0.71 -17.61
N ILE A 292 14.37 -0.10 -18.20
CA ILE A 292 12.93 -0.02 -17.87
C ILE A 292 12.68 -0.34 -16.38
N SER A 293 13.37 -1.33 -15.83
CA SER A 293 13.19 -1.73 -14.43
C SER A 293 13.80 -0.74 -13.43
N ALA A 294 14.77 0.06 -13.86
CA ALA A 294 15.37 1.13 -13.06
C ALA A 294 14.48 2.40 -12.98
N GLY A 295 13.57 2.58 -13.96
CA GLY A 295 12.58 3.70 -14.02
C GLY A 295 11.24 3.34 -13.40
#